data_7b4c63333551a6c08536f7d8fdfe7ee0
#
_entry.id   7b4c63333551a6c08536f7d8fdfe7ee0
#
_cell.length_a   1.000
_cell.length_b   1.000
_cell.length_c   1.000
_cell.angle_alpha   90.00
_cell.angle_beta   90.00
_cell.angle_gamma   90.00
#
_symmetry.space_group_name_H-M   'P 1'
#
loop_
_entity.id
_entity.type
_entity.pdbx_description
1 polymer ?
#
loop_
_entity_poly.entity_id
_entity_poly.type
_entity_poly.pdbx_seq_one_letter_code
_entity_poly.pdbx_strand_id
1 'polypeptide(L)'
;MRTRHLNGLLIAAILFISTATLYAQRQQQITKLKADARNVVGTIGADNDKTKTYCQILDLERQMNQAVGEKDQKKKDRALAQQILQLQKQLGPELVTLGNILKHAKLNSPDGREIVSIIQSLNQSCED
;
A
#
# COMPACT_ATOMS: atom_id res chain seq x y z
N MET A 1 -54.87 -17.25 -10.18
CA MET A 1 -53.55 -17.47 -10.83
C MET A 1 -52.75 -16.18 -11.10
N ARG A 2 -52.93 -15.12 -10.36
CA ARG A 2 -52.25 -13.80 -10.60
C ARG A 2 -51.17 -13.41 -9.58
N THR A 3 -50.84 -14.22 -8.61
CA THR A 3 -49.94 -13.86 -7.50
C THR A 3 -48.52 -14.45 -7.59
N ARG A 4 -48.22 -15.30 -8.55
CA ARG A 4 -46.89 -15.95 -8.67
C ARG A 4 -45.82 -15.13 -9.42
N HIS A 5 -46.21 -14.17 -10.25
CA HIS A 5 -45.24 -13.36 -11.02
C HIS A 5 -44.69 -12.15 -10.28
N LEU A 6 -45.39 -11.63 -9.27
CA LEU A 6 -44.93 -10.48 -8.48
C LEU A 6 -43.76 -10.81 -7.53
N ASN A 7 -43.72 -12.04 -6.98
CA ASN A 7 -42.64 -12.45 -6.07
C ASN A 7 -41.30 -12.65 -6.79
N GLY A 8 -41.32 -13.08 -8.06
CA GLY A 8 -40.10 -13.25 -8.85
C GLY A 8 -39.43 -11.92 -9.23
N LEU A 9 -40.22 -10.90 -9.52
CA LEU A 9 -39.74 -9.56 -9.88
C LEU A 9 -39.11 -8.82 -8.67
N LEU A 10 -39.69 -8.98 -7.48
CA LEU A 10 -39.14 -8.40 -6.25
C LEU A 10 -37.80 -9.01 -5.84
N ILE A 11 -37.63 -10.33 -5.97
CA ILE A 11 -36.37 -11.01 -5.65
C ILE A 11 -35.26 -10.60 -6.62
N ALA A 12 -35.54 -10.47 -7.90
CA ALA A 12 -34.58 -10.01 -8.90
C ALA A 12 -34.12 -8.56 -8.63
N ALA A 13 -35.03 -7.66 -8.23
CA ALA A 13 -34.71 -6.28 -7.90
C ALA A 13 -33.79 -6.17 -6.66
N ILE A 14 -34.00 -6.99 -5.64
CA ILE A 14 -33.17 -7.01 -4.41
C ILE A 14 -31.75 -7.50 -4.72
N LEU A 15 -31.59 -8.49 -5.59
CA LEU A 15 -30.27 -8.99 -5.99
C LEU A 15 -29.47 -7.94 -6.78
N PHE A 16 -30.11 -7.15 -7.63
CA PHE A 16 -29.45 -6.07 -8.38
C PHE A 16 -28.97 -4.93 -7.47
N ILE A 17 -29.72 -4.55 -6.46
CA ILE A 17 -29.36 -3.50 -5.52
C ILE A 17 -28.13 -3.93 -4.69
N SER A 18 -28.06 -5.19 -4.27
CA SER A 18 -26.94 -5.71 -3.47
C SER A 18 -25.61 -5.70 -4.21
N THR A 19 -25.60 -6.00 -5.49
CA THR A 19 -24.36 -6.00 -6.31
C THR A 19 -23.85 -4.59 -6.59
N ALA A 20 -24.74 -3.63 -6.82
CA ALA A 20 -24.39 -2.24 -7.07
C ALA A 20 -23.76 -1.57 -5.84
N THR A 21 -24.27 -1.85 -4.63
CA THR A 21 -23.72 -1.31 -3.38
C THR A 21 -22.33 -1.84 -3.08
N LEU A 22 -22.08 -3.13 -3.30
CA LEU A 22 -20.75 -3.74 -3.12
C LEU A 22 -19.71 -3.16 -4.10
N TYR A 23 -20.11 -2.92 -5.32
CA TYR A 23 -19.24 -2.29 -6.33
C TYR A 23 -18.88 -0.86 -5.96
N ALA A 24 -19.86 -0.06 -5.54
CA ALA A 24 -19.65 1.32 -5.10
C ALA A 24 -18.72 1.40 -3.88
N GLN A 25 -18.89 0.54 -2.88
CA GLN A 25 -18.02 0.48 -1.70
C GLN A 25 -16.58 0.15 -2.08
N ARG A 26 -16.36 -0.79 -3.00
CA ARG A 26 -15.02 -1.14 -3.48
C ARG A 26 -14.35 0.04 -4.18
N GLN A 27 -15.08 0.77 -5.01
CA GLN A 27 -14.56 1.96 -5.70
C GLN A 27 -14.17 3.07 -4.72
N GLN A 28 -14.97 3.30 -3.70
CA GLN A 28 -14.64 4.27 -2.66
C GLN A 28 -13.37 3.87 -1.89
N GLN A 29 -13.20 2.60 -1.58
CA GLN A 29 -12.00 2.10 -0.89
C GLN A 29 -10.74 2.29 -1.75
N ILE A 30 -10.79 1.99 -3.03
CA ILE A 30 -9.68 2.19 -3.97
C ILE A 30 -9.33 3.66 -4.09
N THR A 31 -10.32 4.53 -4.26
CA THR A 31 -10.14 5.98 -4.33
C THR A 31 -9.45 6.52 -3.08
N LYS A 32 -9.86 6.04 -1.91
CA LYS A 32 -9.23 6.38 -0.64
C LYS A 32 -7.77 5.92 -0.58
N LEU A 33 -7.46 4.69 -0.96
CA LEU A 33 -6.09 4.18 -0.96
C LEU A 33 -5.17 5.01 -1.88
N LYS A 34 -5.64 5.43 -3.05
CA LYS A 34 -4.89 6.31 -3.95
C LYS A 34 -4.64 7.69 -3.34
N ALA A 35 -5.66 8.26 -2.69
CA ALA A 35 -5.53 9.55 -2.01
C ALA A 35 -4.55 9.46 -0.84
N ASP A 36 -4.64 8.42 -0.02
CA ASP A 36 -3.74 8.16 1.09
C ASP A 36 -2.29 7.98 0.59
N ALA A 37 -2.08 7.26 -0.52
CA ALA A 37 -0.76 7.10 -1.14
C ALA A 37 -0.16 8.43 -1.58
N ARG A 38 -0.92 9.27 -2.29
CA ARG A 38 -0.46 10.61 -2.71
C ARG A 38 -0.14 11.50 -1.52
N ASN A 39 -0.97 11.45 -0.48
CA ASN A 39 -0.77 12.26 0.73
C ASN A 39 0.52 11.85 1.46
N VAL A 40 0.73 10.55 1.69
CA VAL A 40 1.94 10.05 2.36
C VAL A 40 3.20 10.34 1.55
N VAL A 41 3.18 10.08 0.25
CA VAL A 41 4.31 10.38 -0.65
C VAL A 41 4.61 11.89 -0.64
N GLY A 42 3.58 12.73 -0.70
CA GLY A 42 3.72 14.17 -0.60
C GLY A 42 4.28 14.63 0.75
N THR A 43 3.84 14.03 1.84
CA THR A 43 4.32 14.37 3.20
C THR A 43 5.79 13.99 3.39
N ILE A 44 6.20 12.82 2.93
CA ILE A 44 7.60 12.39 2.99
C ILE A 44 8.45 13.23 2.05
N GLY A 45 8.02 13.42 0.80
CA GLY A 45 8.79 14.14 -0.22
C GLY A 45 8.93 15.65 0.03
N ALA A 46 8.03 16.26 0.80
CA ALA A 46 8.14 17.65 1.20
C ALA A 46 9.11 17.91 2.37
N ASP A 47 9.54 16.85 3.07
CA ASP A 47 10.42 16.91 4.23
C ASP A 47 11.74 16.20 3.91
N ASN A 48 12.82 16.95 3.83
CA ASN A 48 14.14 16.42 3.48
C ASN A 48 14.64 15.35 4.47
N ASP A 49 14.35 15.49 5.76
CA ASP A 49 14.79 14.53 6.77
C ASP A 49 13.99 13.23 6.64
N LYS A 50 12.69 13.32 6.38
CA LYS A 50 11.84 12.15 6.11
C LYS A 50 12.24 11.45 4.83
N THR A 51 12.48 12.19 3.74
CA THR A 51 12.99 11.64 2.47
C THR A 51 14.29 10.89 2.68
N LYS A 52 15.26 11.51 3.37
CA LYS A 52 16.54 10.88 3.69
C LYS A 52 16.37 9.61 4.52
N THR A 53 15.53 9.64 5.54
CA THR A 53 15.23 8.47 6.37
C THR A 53 14.59 7.35 5.56
N TYR A 54 13.65 7.68 4.67
CA TYR A 54 13.02 6.72 3.77
C TYR A 54 14.05 6.07 2.83
N CYS A 55 14.91 6.87 2.22
CA CYS A 55 15.96 6.37 1.33
C CYS A 55 16.96 5.46 2.05
N GLN A 56 17.31 5.77 3.29
CA GLN A 56 18.15 4.91 4.12
C GLN A 56 17.49 3.55 4.38
N ILE A 57 16.17 3.52 4.63
CA ILE A 57 15.44 2.25 4.80
C ILE A 57 15.52 1.42 3.51
N LEU A 58 15.26 2.02 2.35
CA LEU A 58 15.34 1.32 1.06
C LEU A 58 16.73 0.75 0.78
N ASP A 59 17.78 1.49 1.13
CA ASP A 59 19.16 1.02 0.94
C ASP A 59 19.50 -0.16 1.85
N LEU A 60 19.09 -0.12 3.12
CA LEU A 60 19.26 -1.22 4.06
C LEU A 60 18.47 -2.47 3.64
N GLU A 61 17.24 -2.31 3.14
CA GLU A 61 16.44 -3.42 2.61
C GLU A 61 17.10 -4.05 1.38
N ARG A 62 17.70 -3.22 0.50
CA ARG A 62 18.47 -3.70 -0.64
C ARG A 62 19.70 -4.49 -0.20
N GLN A 63 20.42 -4.02 0.82
CA GLN A 63 21.57 -4.73 1.39
C GLN A 63 21.16 -6.09 1.99
N MET A 64 20.03 -6.16 2.70
CA MET A 64 19.50 -7.44 3.22
C MET A 64 19.21 -8.42 2.09
N ASN A 65 18.59 -7.96 1.00
CA ASN A 65 18.25 -8.81 -0.14
C ASN A 65 19.47 -9.29 -0.94
N GLN A 66 20.58 -8.53 -0.94
CA GLN A 66 21.81 -8.89 -1.63
C GLN A 66 22.70 -9.87 -0.84
N ALA A 67 22.55 -9.89 0.48
CA ALA A 67 23.38 -10.70 1.37
C ALA A 67 23.03 -12.21 1.39
N VAL A 68 22.13 -12.67 0.52
CA VAL A 68 21.67 -14.07 0.46
C VAL A 68 22.85 -14.98 0.07
N GLY A 69 23.37 -15.79 1.03
CA GLY A 69 24.38 -16.81 0.78
C GLY A 69 25.69 -16.70 1.59
N GLU A 70 25.87 -15.69 2.41
CA GLU A 70 27.09 -15.54 3.26
C GLU A 70 26.98 -16.31 4.60
N LYS A 71 28.12 -16.87 5.05
CA LYS A 71 28.18 -17.67 6.31
C LYS A 71 27.78 -16.92 7.58
N ASP A 72 27.92 -15.59 7.62
CA ASP A 72 27.58 -14.72 8.76
C ASP A 72 26.28 -13.93 8.58
N GLN A 73 25.44 -14.35 7.64
CA GLN A 73 24.22 -13.65 7.23
C GLN A 73 23.28 -13.34 8.39
N LYS A 74 23.00 -14.32 9.26
CA LYS A 74 22.07 -14.13 10.38
C LYS A 74 22.45 -12.98 11.32
N LYS A 75 23.75 -12.72 11.51
CA LYS A 75 24.21 -11.64 12.38
C LYS A 75 24.11 -10.29 11.69
N LYS A 76 24.47 -10.23 10.40
CA LYS A 76 24.30 -9.03 9.56
C LYS A 76 22.82 -8.67 9.43
N ASP A 77 21.95 -9.64 9.14
CA ASP A 77 20.51 -9.42 8.97
C ASP A 77 19.85 -8.86 10.25
N ARG A 78 20.26 -9.33 11.44
CA ARG A 78 19.77 -8.79 12.70
C ARG A 78 20.19 -7.34 12.91
N ALA A 79 21.42 -7.00 12.59
CA ALA A 79 21.92 -5.64 12.73
C ALA A 79 21.22 -4.69 11.76
N LEU A 80 21.05 -5.08 10.50
CA LEU A 80 20.33 -4.32 9.48
C LEU A 80 18.84 -4.16 9.87
N ALA A 81 18.19 -5.23 10.33
CA ALA A 81 16.81 -5.20 10.78
C ALA A 81 16.60 -4.24 11.96
N GLN A 82 17.54 -4.18 12.91
CA GLN A 82 17.47 -3.23 14.03
C GLN A 82 17.62 -1.78 13.55
N GLN A 83 18.52 -1.52 12.60
CA GLN A 83 18.67 -0.18 12.02
C GLN A 83 17.40 0.24 11.27
N ILE A 84 16.84 -0.65 10.45
CA ILE A 84 15.57 -0.41 9.75
C ILE A 84 14.47 -0.08 10.76
N LEU A 85 14.37 -0.84 11.85
CA LEU A 85 13.35 -0.62 12.89
C LEU A 85 13.47 0.76 13.55
N GLN A 86 14.69 1.25 13.77
CA GLN A 86 14.91 2.58 14.33
C GLN A 86 14.51 3.69 13.34
N LEU A 87 14.89 3.54 12.07
CA LEU A 87 14.51 4.48 11.01
C LEU A 87 12.99 4.48 10.77
N GLN A 88 12.35 3.31 10.84
CA GLN A 88 10.91 3.19 10.77
C GLN A 88 10.18 3.97 11.87
N LYS A 89 10.74 3.99 13.08
CA LYS A 89 10.21 4.80 14.18
C LYS A 89 10.35 6.31 13.92
N GLN A 90 11.39 6.74 13.21
CA GLN A 90 11.58 8.15 12.84
C GLN A 90 10.58 8.61 11.77
N LEU A 91 10.27 7.75 10.79
CA LEU A 91 9.20 8.02 9.82
C LEU A 91 7.80 7.98 10.44
N GLY A 92 7.63 7.18 11.50
CA GLY A 92 6.40 7.17 12.29
C GLY A 92 5.16 6.73 11.49
N PRO A 93 4.05 7.52 11.58
CA PRO A 93 2.76 7.13 11.01
C PRO A 93 2.76 7.02 9.49
N GLU A 94 3.63 7.74 8.79
CA GLU A 94 3.73 7.70 7.33
C GLU A 94 4.10 6.30 6.83
N LEU A 95 5.05 5.64 7.49
CA LEU A 95 5.44 4.28 7.11
C LEU A 95 4.34 3.26 7.40
N VAL A 96 3.65 3.40 8.53
CA VAL A 96 2.49 2.56 8.87
C VAL A 96 1.40 2.70 7.80
N THR A 97 1.17 3.93 7.35
CA THR A 97 0.20 4.21 6.29
C THR A 97 0.61 3.57 4.96
N LEU A 98 1.88 3.68 4.55
CA LEU A 98 2.41 2.99 3.36
C LEU A 98 2.22 1.48 3.45
N GLY A 99 2.56 0.87 4.57
CA GLY A 99 2.37 -0.56 4.81
C GLY A 99 0.90 -0.99 4.69
N ASN A 100 -0.02 -0.20 5.26
CA ASN A 100 -1.45 -0.45 5.16
C ASN A 100 -1.96 -0.32 3.71
N ILE A 101 -1.50 0.68 2.97
CA ILE A 101 -1.86 0.86 1.56
C ILE A 101 -1.43 -0.36 0.75
N LEU A 102 -0.17 -0.79 0.88
CA LEU A 102 0.37 -1.94 0.14
C LEU A 102 -0.35 -3.25 0.51
N LYS A 103 -0.70 -3.43 1.77
CA LYS A 103 -1.44 -4.60 2.25
C LYS A 103 -2.85 -4.71 1.64
N HIS A 104 -3.53 -3.59 1.42
CA HIS A 104 -4.90 -3.56 0.91
C HIS A 104 -4.98 -3.33 -0.60
N ALA A 105 -3.92 -2.84 -1.23
CA ALA A 105 -3.84 -2.68 -2.66
C ALA A 105 -3.71 -4.05 -3.35
N LYS A 106 -4.59 -4.33 -4.30
CA LYS A 106 -4.43 -5.49 -5.19
C LYS A 106 -3.38 -5.15 -6.25
N LEU A 107 -2.11 -5.39 -5.96
CA LEU A 107 -0.96 -4.93 -6.77
C LEU A 107 -1.03 -5.35 -8.25
N ASN A 108 -1.69 -6.49 -8.54
CA ASN A 108 -1.86 -6.99 -9.91
C ASN A 108 -3.02 -6.33 -10.68
N SER A 109 -3.84 -5.51 -10.01
CA SER A 109 -4.92 -4.76 -10.66
C SER A 109 -4.41 -3.46 -11.29
N PRO A 110 -5.15 -2.85 -12.26
CA PRO A 110 -4.81 -1.53 -12.79
C PRO A 110 -4.68 -0.47 -11.70
N ASP A 111 -5.60 -0.45 -10.74
CA ASP A 111 -5.58 0.47 -9.60
C ASP A 111 -4.39 0.23 -8.66
N GLY A 112 -4.05 -1.03 -8.42
CA GLY A 112 -2.87 -1.41 -7.63
C GLY A 112 -1.58 -0.94 -8.29
N ARG A 113 -1.44 -1.07 -9.61
CA ARG A 113 -0.29 -0.55 -10.35
C ARG A 113 -0.18 0.97 -10.29
N GLU A 114 -1.31 1.68 -10.31
CA GLU A 114 -1.30 3.14 -10.11
C GLU A 114 -0.80 3.52 -8.71
N ILE A 115 -1.25 2.81 -7.66
CA ILE A 115 -0.76 3.01 -6.29
C ILE A 115 0.75 2.77 -6.21
N VAL A 116 1.23 1.68 -6.80
CA VAL A 116 2.68 1.38 -6.88
C VAL A 116 3.44 2.50 -7.60
N SER A 117 2.92 3.01 -8.71
CA SER A 117 3.53 4.12 -9.45
C SER A 117 3.63 5.40 -8.60
N ILE A 118 2.61 5.70 -7.80
CA ILE A 118 2.63 6.84 -6.86
C ILE A 118 3.77 6.66 -5.83
N ILE A 119 3.89 5.46 -5.26
CA ILE A 119 4.95 5.17 -4.27
C ILE A 119 6.33 5.17 -4.93
N GLN A 120 6.46 4.67 -6.15
CA GLN A 120 7.72 4.67 -6.90
C GLN A 120 8.24 6.08 -7.19
N SER A 121 7.39 7.09 -7.29
CA SER A 121 7.85 8.48 -7.43
C SER A 121 8.69 8.93 -6.22
N LEU A 122 8.41 8.42 -5.03
CA LEU A 122 9.23 8.66 -3.85
C LEU A 122 10.58 7.94 -3.92
N ASN A 123 10.62 6.72 -4.48
CA ASN A 123 11.87 5.98 -4.68
C ASN A 123 12.83 6.70 -5.63
N GLN A 124 12.30 7.36 -6.66
CA GLN A 124 13.10 8.16 -7.59
C GLN A 124 13.81 9.33 -6.90
N SER A 125 13.23 9.88 -5.84
CA SER A 125 13.88 10.92 -5.03
C SER A 125 15.10 10.42 -4.23
N CYS A 126 15.35 9.12 -4.22
CA CYS A 126 16.50 8.50 -3.55
C CYS A 126 17.69 8.23 -4.50
N GLU A 127 17.53 8.47 -5.79
CA GLU A 127 18.54 8.19 -6.81
C GLU A 127 19.37 9.43 -7.20
N ASP A 128 18.93 10.62 -6.74
CA ASP A 128 19.59 11.90 -6.94
C ASP A 128 20.56 12.23 -5.77
#